data_5bb913efbfa9ddecc1768f9a02817219
#
_entry.id   5bb913efbfa9ddecc1768f9a02817219
#
_cell.length_a   1.000
_cell.length_b   1.000
_cell.length_c   1.000
_cell.angle_alpha   90.00
_cell.angle_beta   90.00
_cell.angle_gamma   90.00
#
_symmetry.space_group_name_H-M   'P 1'
#
loop_
_entity.id
_entity.type
_entity.pdbx_description
1 polymer ?
#
loop_
_entity_poly.entity_id
_entity_poly.type
_entity_poly.pdbx_seq_one_letter_code
_entity_poly.pdbx_strand_id
1 'polypeptide(L)'
;MIIGSVSEDKEKEKRISITPDIAKKYISNGFEILIEADYGLHLGISDDEFINNGCKIDVKENILKQSDIVLQLNLPDEISLESLKEDNILIGNFNSNQNVEKIDKFKNKISVFSLELLPRITRAQTMDILSSQANLAGYKAVVDSFSYFKKAIPMMMTAAGTIPAAKVLVIGAGVAGLQAIATAKRMGAIVFATDVRATSKEQVESLGGKFLIVEDSDNLETEGGYAKEVSEELKK
;
A
#
# COMPACT_ATOMS: atom_id res chain seq x y z
N MET A 1 -15.10 -22.66 -7.04
CA MET A 1 -15.31 -21.24 -6.71
C MET A 1 -14.40 -20.41 -7.59
N ILE A 2 -14.97 -19.40 -8.24
CA ILE A 2 -14.26 -18.57 -9.24
C ILE A 2 -13.89 -17.26 -8.59
N ILE A 3 -12.61 -16.87 -8.66
CA ILE A 3 -12.10 -15.55 -8.28
C ILE A 3 -11.82 -14.77 -9.56
N GLY A 4 -12.42 -13.61 -9.69
CA GLY A 4 -12.20 -12.68 -10.81
C GLY A 4 -11.49 -11.41 -10.39
N SER A 5 -10.74 -10.83 -11.30
CA SER A 5 -10.23 -9.46 -11.18
C SER A 5 -10.22 -8.77 -12.52
N VAL A 6 -10.67 -7.52 -12.54
CA VAL A 6 -10.71 -6.69 -13.75
C VAL A 6 -9.78 -5.50 -13.60
N SER A 7 -9.42 -4.90 -14.73
CA SER A 7 -8.49 -3.76 -14.75
C SER A 7 -9.07 -2.56 -13.98
N GLU A 8 -8.21 -1.91 -13.22
CA GLU A 8 -8.47 -0.60 -12.65
C GLU A 8 -8.38 0.50 -13.73
N ASP A 9 -8.79 1.72 -13.38
CA ASP A 9 -8.50 2.91 -14.18
C ASP A 9 -6.98 3.17 -14.17
N LYS A 10 -6.28 2.76 -15.22
CA LYS A 10 -4.81 2.77 -15.32
C LYS A 10 -4.20 4.19 -15.23
N GLU A 11 -5.00 5.24 -15.36
CA GLU A 11 -4.52 6.60 -15.14
C GLU A 11 -4.43 6.94 -13.64
N LYS A 12 -5.30 6.36 -12.82
CA LYS A 12 -5.40 6.61 -11.38
C LYS A 12 -4.74 5.53 -10.52
N GLU A 13 -4.84 4.27 -10.97
CA GLU A 13 -4.34 3.11 -10.22
C GLU A 13 -3.53 2.20 -11.13
N LYS A 14 -2.25 2.08 -10.82
CA LYS A 14 -1.32 1.24 -11.61
C LYS A 14 -1.05 -0.13 -10.99
N ARG A 15 -1.49 -0.36 -9.76
CA ARG A 15 -1.37 -1.67 -9.12
C ARG A 15 -2.44 -2.61 -9.66
N ILE A 16 -2.21 -3.90 -9.49
CA ILE A 16 -3.16 -4.98 -9.79
C ILE A 16 -3.43 -5.78 -8.52
N SER A 17 -4.63 -6.34 -8.38
CA SER A 17 -5.03 -7.10 -7.18
C SER A 17 -4.43 -8.50 -7.17
N ILE A 18 -4.22 -9.10 -8.34
CA ILE A 18 -3.72 -10.46 -8.49
C ILE A 18 -2.49 -10.44 -9.39
N THR A 19 -1.34 -10.90 -8.87
CA THR A 19 -0.14 -11.17 -9.68
C THR A 19 -0.12 -12.63 -10.11
N PRO A 20 0.67 -13.03 -11.15
CA PRO A 20 0.77 -14.44 -11.57
C PRO A 20 1.15 -15.40 -10.44
N ASP A 21 2.06 -14.99 -9.54
CA ASP A 21 2.46 -15.79 -8.38
C ASP A 21 1.31 -15.97 -7.36
N ILE A 22 0.50 -14.95 -7.16
CA ILE A 22 -0.67 -15.01 -6.26
C ILE A 22 -1.76 -15.88 -6.92
N ALA A 23 -2.01 -15.72 -8.21
CA ALA A 23 -2.93 -16.56 -8.96
C ALA A 23 -2.59 -18.05 -8.83
N LYS A 24 -1.33 -18.40 -9.00
CA LYS A 24 -0.83 -19.77 -8.81
C LYS A 24 -1.14 -20.32 -7.42
N LYS A 25 -0.99 -19.50 -6.36
CA LYS A 25 -1.33 -19.90 -4.99
C LYS A 25 -2.83 -20.15 -4.82
N TYR A 26 -3.68 -19.30 -5.38
CA TYR A 26 -5.14 -19.51 -5.32
C TYR A 26 -5.54 -20.76 -6.08
N ILE A 27 -4.99 -20.99 -7.26
CA ILE A 27 -5.25 -22.19 -8.07
C ILE A 27 -4.82 -23.47 -7.32
N SER A 28 -3.67 -23.45 -6.66
CA SER A 28 -3.22 -24.59 -5.83
C SER A 28 -4.15 -24.88 -4.63
N ASN A 29 -4.95 -23.91 -4.21
CA ASN A 29 -5.98 -24.07 -3.20
C ASN A 29 -7.36 -24.41 -3.78
N GLY A 30 -7.44 -24.72 -5.09
CA GLY A 30 -8.68 -25.19 -5.73
C GLY A 30 -9.60 -24.09 -6.25
N PHE A 31 -9.13 -22.85 -6.36
CA PHE A 31 -9.87 -21.76 -7.00
C PHE A 31 -9.60 -21.74 -8.51
N GLU A 32 -10.58 -21.32 -9.28
CA GLU A 32 -10.44 -20.93 -10.68
C GLU A 32 -10.24 -19.42 -10.73
N ILE A 33 -9.30 -18.93 -11.55
CA ILE A 33 -8.95 -17.52 -11.64
C ILE A 33 -9.29 -16.97 -13.02
N LEU A 34 -10.12 -15.93 -13.06
CA LEU A 34 -10.46 -15.18 -14.26
C LEU A 34 -9.81 -13.78 -14.20
N ILE A 35 -9.06 -13.44 -15.22
CA ILE A 35 -8.35 -12.15 -15.34
C ILE A 35 -8.77 -11.48 -16.65
N GLU A 36 -8.98 -10.17 -16.63
CA GLU A 36 -9.26 -9.38 -17.82
C GLU A 36 -8.05 -9.36 -18.77
N ALA A 37 -8.30 -9.33 -20.08
CA ALA A 37 -7.25 -9.19 -21.07
C ALA A 37 -6.43 -7.90 -20.84
N ASP A 38 -5.11 -7.96 -21.06
CA ASP A 38 -4.16 -6.86 -20.86
C ASP A 38 -4.10 -6.32 -19.39
N TYR A 39 -4.55 -7.12 -18.42
CA TYR A 39 -4.66 -6.74 -17.02
C TYR A 39 -3.33 -6.23 -16.42
N GLY A 40 -2.24 -6.95 -16.69
CA GLY A 40 -0.90 -6.65 -16.18
C GLY A 40 0.04 -5.97 -17.17
N LEU A 41 -0.40 -5.72 -18.41
CA LEU A 41 0.48 -5.30 -19.50
C LEU A 41 1.26 -4.02 -19.21
N HIS A 42 0.64 -3.04 -18.54
CA HIS A 42 1.27 -1.78 -18.14
C HIS A 42 2.37 -1.93 -17.08
N LEU A 43 2.45 -3.09 -16.43
CA LEU A 43 3.50 -3.48 -15.48
C LEU A 43 4.54 -4.42 -16.12
N GLY A 44 4.43 -4.68 -17.44
CA GLY A 44 5.28 -5.62 -18.14
C GLY A 44 4.90 -7.09 -17.93
N ILE A 45 3.69 -7.38 -17.41
CA ILE A 45 3.18 -8.73 -17.18
C ILE A 45 2.20 -9.04 -18.30
N SER A 46 2.52 -10.04 -19.13
CA SER A 46 1.68 -10.45 -20.26
C SER A 46 0.54 -11.38 -19.85
N ASP A 47 -0.48 -11.48 -20.69
CA ASP A 47 -1.57 -12.45 -20.49
C ASP A 47 -1.04 -13.90 -20.52
N ASP A 48 0.00 -14.18 -21.32
CA ASP A 48 0.65 -15.49 -21.35
C ASP A 48 1.24 -15.89 -20.00
N GLU A 49 1.76 -14.92 -19.22
CA GLU A 49 2.27 -15.21 -17.87
C GLU A 49 1.13 -15.64 -16.94
N PHE A 50 -0.04 -15.02 -17.03
CA PHE A 50 -1.23 -15.45 -16.27
C PHE A 50 -1.71 -16.82 -16.72
N ILE A 51 -1.80 -17.07 -18.03
CA ILE A 51 -2.23 -18.34 -18.63
C ILE A 51 -1.28 -19.48 -18.20
N ASN A 52 0.03 -19.25 -18.28
CA ASN A 52 1.05 -20.23 -17.88
C ASN A 52 0.99 -20.57 -16.37
N ASN A 53 0.42 -19.68 -15.55
CA ASN A 53 0.16 -19.93 -14.14
C ASN A 53 -1.27 -20.47 -13.87
N GLY A 54 -2.03 -20.80 -14.93
CA GLY A 54 -3.31 -21.50 -14.85
C GLY A 54 -4.54 -20.58 -14.82
N CYS A 55 -4.38 -19.27 -15.04
CA CYS A 55 -5.50 -18.34 -15.17
C CYS A 55 -6.20 -18.50 -16.52
N LYS A 56 -7.46 -18.10 -16.56
CA LYS A 56 -8.22 -17.90 -17.80
C LYS A 56 -8.35 -16.41 -18.05
N ILE A 57 -8.18 -16.01 -19.30
CA ILE A 57 -8.40 -14.62 -19.74
C ILE A 57 -9.80 -14.51 -20.33
N ASP A 58 -10.54 -13.46 -19.92
CA ASP A 58 -11.88 -13.19 -20.44
C ASP A 58 -12.11 -11.67 -20.48
N VAL A 59 -13.25 -11.26 -21.00
CA VAL A 59 -13.68 -9.86 -21.01
C VAL A 59 -14.31 -9.47 -19.68
N LYS A 60 -14.21 -8.20 -19.33
CA LYS A 60 -14.68 -7.64 -18.05
C LYS A 60 -16.10 -8.09 -17.69
N GLU A 61 -17.04 -7.99 -18.62
CA GLU A 61 -18.46 -8.31 -18.38
C GLU A 61 -18.66 -9.77 -18.00
N ASN A 62 -17.95 -10.68 -18.63
CA ASN A 62 -18.02 -12.11 -18.33
C ASN A 62 -17.43 -12.41 -16.96
N ILE A 63 -16.29 -11.81 -16.61
CA ILE A 63 -15.63 -11.97 -15.32
C ILE A 63 -16.56 -11.55 -14.20
N LEU A 64 -17.17 -10.35 -14.31
CA LEU A 64 -18.06 -9.83 -13.26
C LEU A 64 -19.31 -10.70 -13.07
N LYS A 65 -19.86 -11.26 -14.16
CA LYS A 65 -21.05 -12.12 -14.12
C LYS A 65 -20.78 -13.55 -13.60
N GLN A 66 -19.56 -14.08 -13.81
CA GLN A 66 -19.25 -15.48 -13.50
C GLN A 66 -18.56 -15.65 -12.14
N SER A 67 -17.85 -14.64 -11.67
CA SER A 67 -17.03 -14.75 -10.45
C SER A 67 -17.89 -14.87 -9.20
N ASP A 68 -17.49 -15.75 -8.30
CA ASP A 68 -18.04 -15.86 -6.95
C ASP A 68 -17.45 -14.79 -6.04
N ILE A 69 -16.17 -14.51 -6.25
CA ILE A 69 -15.41 -13.48 -5.54
C ILE A 69 -14.77 -12.56 -6.57
N VAL A 70 -14.89 -11.26 -6.38
CA VAL A 70 -14.17 -10.26 -7.17
C VAL A 70 -13.17 -9.54 -6.29
N LEU A 71 -11.89 -9.55 -6.70
CA LEU A 71 -10.81 -8.82 -6.04
C LEU A 71 -10.50 -7.56 -6.83
N GLN A 72 -10.65 -6.40 -6.18
CA GLN A 72 -10.36 -5.09 -6.74
C GLN A 72 -9.57 -4.24 -5.75
N LEU A 73 -8.80 -3.28 -6.23
CA LEU A 73 -8.11 -2.33 -5.36
C LEU A 73 -9.05 -1.20 -4.94
N ASN A 74 -9.80 -0.64 -5.89
CA ASN A 74 -10.73 0.43 -5.65
C ASN A 74 -12.18 -0.03 -5.84
N LEU A 75 -13.12 0.73 -5.27
CA LEU A 75 -14.54 0.45 -5.48
C LEU A 75 -14.89 0.62 -6.97
N PRO A 76 -15.42 -0.43 -7.62
CA PRO A 76 -15.82 -0.36 -9.00
C PRO A 76 -16.88 0.73 -9.28
N ASP A 77 -16.98 1.14 -10.52
CA ASP A 77 -18.07 2.02 -10.95
C ASP A 77 -19.45 1.34 -10.81
N GLU A 78 -20.51 2.13 -10.88
CA GLU A 78 -21.88 1.66 -10.64
C GLU A 78 -22.30 0.59 -11.67
N ILE A 79 -21.90 0.75 -12.94
CA ILE A 79 -22.20 -0.21 -14.02
C ILE A 79 -21.52 -1.57 -13.72
N SER A 80 -20.29 -1.54 -13.27
CA SER A 80 -19.54 -2.74 -12.88
C SER A 80 -20.18 -3.43 -11.67
N LEU A 81 -20.63 -2.67 -10.67
CA LEU A 81 -21.33 -3.20 -9.48
C LEU A 81 -22.69 -3.83 -9.87
N GLU A 82 -23.43 -3.22 -10.79
CA GLU A 82 -24.67 -3.77 -11.34
C GLU A 82 -24.45 -5.08 -12.10
N SER A 83 -23.28 -5.24 -12.74
CA SER A 83 -22.90 -6.42 -13.51
C SER A 83 -22.48 -7.62 -12.66
N LEU A 84 -22.17 -7.41 -11.38
CA LEU A 84 -21.83 -8.49 -10.45
C LEU A 84 -23.04 -9.44 -10.32
N LYS A 85 -22.77 -10.74 -10.22
CA LYS A 85 -23.83 -11.72 -9.96
C LYS A 85 -24.39 -11.56 -8.54
N GLU A 86 -25.56 -12.12 -8.30
CA GLU A 86 -26.15 -12.23 -6.96
C GLU A 86 -25.23 -13.06 -6.05
N ASP A 87 -25.21 -12.72 -4.76
CA ASP A 87 -24.36 -13.34 -3.73
C ASP A 87 -22.84 -13.24 -4.00
N ASN A 88 -22.40 -12.35 -4.89
CA ASN A 88 -20.98 -12.10 -5.12
C ASN A 88 -20.31 -11.53 -3.87
N ILE A 89 -19.06 -11.90 -3.66
CA ILE A 89 -18.20 -11.34 -2.61
C ILE A 89 -17.20 -10.38 -3.27
N LEU A 90 -17.34 -9.09 -2.98
CA LEU A 90 -16.43 -8.06 -3.45
C LEU A 90 -15.42 -7.70 -2.35
N ILE A 91 -14.12 -7.84 -2.62
CA ILE A 91 -13.04 -7.61 -1.63
C ILE A 91 -12.05 -6.58 -2.19
N GLY A 92 -11.72 -5.56 -1.39
CA GLY A 92 -10.74 -4.54 -1.78
C GLY A 92 -10.55 -3.43 -0.76
N ASN A 93 -10.03 -2.31 -1.20
CA ASN A 93 -9.88 -1.08 -0.38
C ASN A 93 -10.81 0.00 -0.94
N PHE A 94 -11.99 0.14 -0.39
CA PHE A 94 -13.08 0.87 -1.04
C PHE A 94 -13.34 2.26 -0.45
N ASN A 95 -12.52 2.72 0.50
CA ASN A 95 -12.78 3.95 1.26
C ASN A 95 -14.23 4.00 1.75
N SER A 96 -14.66 2.91 2.39
CA SER A 96 -16.06 2.62 2.70
C SER A 96 -16.74 3.75 3.45
N ASN A 97 -16.05 4.46 4.35
CA ASN A 97 -16.61 5.62 5.05
C ASN A 97 -17.04 6.76 4.11
N GLN A 98 -16.38 6.91 2.96
CA GLN A 98 -16.71 7.93 1.97
C GLN A 98 -17.72 7.42 0.92
N ASN A 99 -17.84 6.10 0.78
CA ASN A 99 -18.64 5.44 -0.23
C ASN A 99 -19.85 4.66 0.33
N VAL A 100 -20.27 4.96 1.58
CA VAL A 100 -21.37 4.27 2.28
C VAL A 100 -22.62 4.22 1.41
N GLU A 101 -23.08 5.36 0.89
CA GLU A 101 -24.31 5.42 0.09
C GLU A 101 -24.24 4.58 -1.19
N LYS A 102 -23.06 4.55 -1.83
CA LYS A 102 -22.83 3.76 -3.03
C LYS A 102 -22.84 2.27 -2.74
N ILE A 103 -22.18 1.86 -1.65
CA ILE A 103 -22.12 0.45 -1.22
C ILE A 103 -23.51 -0.03 -0.77
N ASP A 104 -24.23 0.79 -0.01
CA ASP A 104 -25.56 0.46 0.52
C ASP A 104 -26.60 0.15 -0.57
N LYS A 105 -26.47 0.73 -1.76
CA LYS A 105 -27.35 0.42 -2.90
C LYS A 105 -27.29 -1.08 -3.26
N PHE A 106 -26.18 -1.74 -3.03
CA PHE A 106 -25.93 -3.13 -3.43
C PHE A 106 -25.94 -4.14 -2.28
N LYS A 107 -26.21 -3.72 -1.05
CA LYS A 107 -26.17 -4.57 0.16
C LYS A 107 -27.05 -5.82 0.14
N ASN A 108 -28.13 -5.80 -0.65
CA ASN A 108 -29.03 -6.93 -0.81
C ASN A 108 -28.62 -7.86 -1.96
N LYS A 109 -27.62 -7.48 -2.75
CA LYS A 109 -27.14 -8.21 -3.91
C LYS A 109 -25.77 -8.84 -3.69
N ILE A 110 -24.87 -8.13 -3.01
CA ILE A 110 -23.49 -8.55 -2.83
C ILE A 110 -23.01 -8.36 -1.39
N SER A 111 -22.00 -9.13 -1.01
CA SER A 111 -21.25 -8.93 0.25
C SER A 111 -19.96 -8.16 -0.01
N VAL A 112 -19.75 -7.05 0.69
CA VAL A 112 -18.57 -6.20 0.50
C VAL A 112 -17.63 -6.31 1.70
N PHE A 113 -16.37 -6.64 1.44
CA PHE A 113 -15.29 -6.67 2.43
C PHE A 113 -14.28 -5.57 2.11
N SER A 114 -14.32 -4.49 2.87
CA SER A 114 -13.41 -3.37 2.74
C SER A 114 -12.23 -3.54 3.68
N LEU A 115 -11.06 -3.82 3.11
CA LEU A 115 -9.89 -4.30 3.87
C LEU A 115 -9.28 -3.21 4.78
N GLU A 116 -9.53 -1.93 4.50
CA GLU A 116 -9.13 -0.84 5.40
C GLU A 116 -9.88 -0.83 6.74
N LEU A 117 -11.00 -1.57 6.84
CA LEU A 117 -11.77 -1.74 8.08
C LEU A 117 -11.32 -2.95 8.91
N LEU A 118 -10.33 -3.71 8.45
CA LEU A 118 -9.79 -4.82 9.24
C LEU A 118 -9.27 -4.32 10.60
N PRO A 119 -9.63 -5.00 11.70
CA PRO A 119 -9.17 -4.57 13.02
C PRO A 119 -7.66 -4.71 13.17
N ARG A 120 -7.03 -3.74 13.83
CA ARG A 120 -5.59 -3.76 14.13
C ARG A 120 -5.27 -4.65 15.32
N ILE A 121 -5.39 -5.93 15.13
CA ILE A 121 -5.07 -6.97 16.11
C ILE A 121 -3.99 -7.90 15.55
N THR A 122 -3.27 -8.60 16.42
CA THR A 122 -2.16 -9.48 16.03
C THR A 122 -2.55 -10.51 14.97
N ARG A 123 -3.75 -11.08 15.06
CA ARG A 123 -4.26 -12.07 14.08
C ARG A 123 -4.49 -11.49 12.68
N ALA A 124 -4.73 -10.18 12.57
CA ALA A 124 -5.01 -9.50 11.30
C ALA A 124 -3.77 -8.83 10.69
N GLN A 125 -2.62 -8.84 11.36
CA GLN A 125 -1.40 -8.17 10.87
C GLN A 125 -0.96 -8.63 9.47
N THR A 126 -1.15 -9.90 9.16
CA THR A 126 -0.80 -10.45 7.83
C THR A 126 -1.74 -9.99 6.72
N MET A 127 -2.88 -9.41 7.07
CA MET A 127 -3.89 -8.88 6.17
C MET A 127 -3.95 -7.34 6.19
N ASP A 128 -3.04 -6.68 6.93
CA ASP A 128 -2.99 -5.21 7.05
C ASP A 128 -2.45 -4.58 5.77
N ILE A 129 -3.36 -4.27 4.85
CA ILE A 129 -3.04 -3.61 3.59
C ILE A 129 -2.54 -2.18 3.79
N LEU A 130 -2.99 -1.48 4.84
CA LEU A 130 -2.59 -0.09 5.11
C LEU A 130 -1.11 -0.03 5.46
N SER A 131 -0.65 -0.93 6.34
CA SER A 131 0.77 -1.01 6.70
C SER A 131 1.65 -1.46 5.53
N SER A 132 1.21 -2.44 4.73
CA SER A 132 1.98 -2.88 3.56
C SER A 132 2.14 -1.77 2.52
N GLN A 133 1.09 -1.00 2.26
CA GLN A 133 1.14 0.13 1.32
C GLN A 133 1.89 1.34 1.89
N ALA A 134 1.76 1.63 3.18
CA ALA A 134 2.54 2.67 3.85
C ALA A 134 4.05 2.38 3.78
N ASN A 135 4.44 1.11 3.89
CA ASN A 135 5.83 0.68 3.72
C ASN A 135 6.36 1.04 2.32
N LEU A 136 5.62 0.67 1.26
CA LEU A 136 5.97 1.04 -0.12
C LEU A 136 6.00 2.55 -0.34
N ALA A 137 5.07 3.28 0.26
CA ALA A 137 5.04 4.74 0.20
C ALA A 137 6.30 5.37 0.81
N GLY A 138 6.76 4.86 1.97
CA GLY A 138 8.00 5.32 2.61
C GLY A 138 9.24 5.06 1.74
N TYR A 139 9.32 3.89 1.11
CA TYR A 139 10.38 3.59 0.13
C TYR A 139 10.33 4.56 -1.05
N LYS A 140 9.15 4.72 -1.67
CA LYS A 140 8.97 5.57 -2.86
C LYS A 140 9.28 7.03 -2.56
N ALA A 141 8.85 7.55 -1.41
CA ALA A 141 9.13 8.91 -0.99
C ALA A 141 10.64 9.23 -0.96
N VAL A 142 11.47 8.29 -0.48
CA VAL A 142 12.93 8.46 -0.48
C VAL A 142 13.49 8.43 -1.90
N VAL A 143 13.07 7.48 -2.73
CA VAL A 143 13.53 7.37 -4.12
C VAL A 143 13.20 8.64 -4.90
N ASP A 144 11.98 9.15 -4.78
CA ASP A 144 11.57 10.38 -5.46
C ASP A 144 12.34 11.59 -4.94
N SER A 145 12.46 11.73 -3.60
CA SER A 145 13.23 12.82 -3.00
C SER A 145 14.68 12.83 -3.51
N PHE A 146 15.29 11.67 -3.65
CA PHE A 146 16.65 11.54 -4.14
C PHE A 146 16.78 11.82 -5.64
N SER A 147 15.76 11.55 -6.44
CA SER A 147 15.75 11.92 -7.86
C SER A 147 15.73 13.45 -8.06
N TYR A 148 15.11 14.18 -7.16
CA TYR A 148 15.11 15.64 -7.14
C TYR A 148 16.38 16.26 -6.51
N PHE A 149 17.08 15.50 -5.66
CA PHE A 149 18.27 16.00 -4.96
C PHE A 149 19.48 16.01 -5.88
N LYS A 150 20.02 17.19 -6.15
CA LYS A 150 21.06 17.42 -7.17
C LYS A 150 22.48 17.18 -6.68
N LYS A 151 22.68 16.44 -5.58
CA LYS A 151 24.00 16.12 -5.03
C LYS A 151 24.12 14.62 -4.80
N ALA A 152 25.33 14.13 -4.53
CA ALA A 152 25.54 12.73 -4.16
C ALA A 152 24.82 12.40 -2.84
N ILE A 153 24.27 11.20 -2.74
CA ILE A 153 23.60 10.72 -1.53
C ILE A 153 24.58 10.15 -0.53
N PRO A 154 25.41 9.13 -0.88
CA PRO A 154 26.41 8.62 0.03
C PRO A 154 27.64 9.56 0.10
N MET A 155 28.38 9.42 1.17
CA MET A 155 29.73 10.00 1.21
C MET A 155 30.59 9.35 0.13
N MET A 156 31.33 10.18 -0.62
CA MET A 156 32.28 9.71 -1.63
C MET A 156 33.66 10.32 -1.35
N MET A 157 34.70 9.50 -1.45
CA MET A 157 36.09 9.93 -1.34
C MET A 157 36.84 9.61 -2.62
N THR A 158 37.54 10.61 -3.15
CA THR A 158 38.43 10.48 -4.31
C THR A 158 39.75 11.17 -4.00
N ALA A 159 40.74 10.96 -4.85
CA ALA A 159 42.02 11.71 -4.76
C ALA A 159 41.82 13.22 -4.86
N ALA A 160 40.74 13.69 -5.50
CA ALA A 160 40.38 15.09 -5.64
C ALA A 160 39.65 15.71 -4.45
N GLY A 161 39.26 14.88 -3.45
CA GLY A 161 38.56 15.33 -2.25
C GLY A 161 37.39 14.47 -1.82
N THR A 162 36.66 14.94 -0.79
CA THR A 162 35.53 14.23 -0.17
C THR A 162 34.22 14.98 -0.41
N ILE A 163 33.21 14.26 -0.87
CA ILE A 163 31.82 14.72 -0.93
C ILE A 163 31.11 14.18 0.32
N PRO A 164 30.57 15.05 1.19
CA PRO A 164 29.86 14.59 2.39
C PRO A 164 28.53 13.92 2.03
N ALA A 165 28.10 12.98 2.90
CA ALA A 165 26.80 12.33 2.76
C ALA A 165 25.64 13.35 2.86
N ALA A 166 24.58 13.08 2.11
CA ALA A 166 23.33 13.84 2.20
C ALA A 166 22.72 13.70 3.61
N LYS A 167 22.09 14.76 4.09
CA LYS A 167 21.31 14.77 5.33
C LYS A 167 19.83 14.68 4.98
N VAL A 168 19.14 13.76 5.61
CA VAL A 168 17.68 13.52 5.42
C VAL A 168 17.00 13.72 6.76
N LEU A 169 15.91 14.47 6.76
CA LEU A 169 15.00 14.60 7.89
C LEU A 169 13.70 13.87 7.56
N VAL A 170 13.29 12.96 8.44
CA VAL A 170 12.00 12.25 8.37
C VAL A 170 11.11 12.76 9.49
N ILE A 171 9.96 13.31 9.14
CA ILE A 171 8.95 13.79 10.08
C ILE A 171 7.84 12.77 10.15
N GLY A 172 7.68 12.14 11.32
CA GLY A 172 6.78 11.02 11.55
C GLY A 172 7.49 9.66 11.36
N ALA A 173 7.61 8.89 12.44
CA ALA A 173 8.25 7.56 12.46
C ALA A 173 7.21 6.42 12.56
N GLY A 174 6.08 6.54 11.84
CA GLY A 174 5.17 5.43 11.59
C GLY A 174 5.73 4.46 10.56
N VAL A 175 4.92 3.52 10.07
CA VAL A 175 5.35 2.48 9.10
C VAL A 175 6.07 3.08 7.89
N ALA A 176 5.50 4.11 7.27
CA ALA A 176 6.12 4.80 6.13
C ALA A 176 7.44 5.50 6.53
N GLY A 177 7.45 6.21 7.66
CA GLY A 177 8.64 6.92 8.15
C GLY A 177 9.78 5.97 8.51
N LEU A 178 9.52 4.87 9.20
CA LEU A 178 10.53 3.86 9.53
C LEU A 178 11.12 3.23 8.26
N GLN A 179 10.28 2.94 7.25
CA GLN A 179 10.77 2.45 5.97
C GLN A 179 11.59 3.52 5.23
N ALA A 180 11.18 4.78 5.28
CA ALA A 180 11.95 5.88 4.69
C ALA A 180 13.33 6.01 5.35
N ILE A 181 13.39 5.93 6.69
CA ILE A 181 14.66 5.92 7.44
C ILE A 181 15.55 4.77 6.98
N ALA A 182 15.01 3.53 6.96
CA ALA A 182 15.76 2.35 6.54
C ALA A 182 16.26 2.47 5.09
N THR A 183 15.44 2.98 4.19
CA THR A 183 15.80 3.18 2.77
C THR A 183 16.91 4.22 2.63
N ALA A 184 16.74 5.41 3.22
CA ALA A 184 17.72 6.49 3.15
C ALA A 184 19.08 6.09 3.77
N LYS A 185 19.05 5.34 4.87
CA LYS A 185 20.26 4.79 5.50
C LYS A 185 20.99 3.81 4.59
N ARG A 186 20.28 2.87 3.95
CA ARG A 186 20.86 1.94 2.98
C ARG A 186 21.50 2.63 1.80
N MET A 187 20.96 3.78 1.37
CA MET A 187 21.53 4.60 0.32
C MET A 187 22.68 5.49 0.78
N GLY A 188 23.09 5.40 2.04
CA GLY A 188 24.27 6.07 2.60
C GLY A 188 24.03 7.49 3.12
N ALA A 189 22.80 7.91 3.29
CA ALA A 189 22.46 9.20 3.88
C ALA A 189 22.67 9.22 5.40
N ILE A 190 22.89 10.40 5.97
CA ILE A 190 22.78 10.68 7.40
C ILE A 190 21.33 11.02 7.70
N VAL A 191 20.64 10.17 8.47
CA VAL A 191 19.21 10.31 8.70
C VAL A 191 18.92 10.82 10.09
N PHE A 192 18.11 11.87 10.16
CA PHE A 192 17.48 12.40 11.34
C PHE A 192 15.98 12.12 11.27
N ALA A 193 15.36 11.87 12.40
CA ALA A 193 13.89 11.68 12.44
C ALA A 193 13.30 12.27 13.72
N THR A 194 12.05 12.67 13.63
CA THR A 194 11.24 13.09 14.78
C THR A 194 9.85 12.50 14.70
N ASP A 195 9.24 12.26 15.86
CA ASP A 195 7.85 11.80 16.01
C ASP A 195 7.31 12.35 17.33
N VAL A 196 6.02 12.56 17.40
CA VAL A 196 5.33 13.01 18.61
C VAL A 196 5.16 11.90 19.67
N ARG A 197 5.43 10.64 19.27
CA ARG A 197 5.38 9.48 20.15
C ARG A 197 6.76 9.15 20.68
N ALA A 198 6.94 9.15 21.99
CA ALA A 198 8.22 8.82 22.61
C ALA A 198 8.70 7.39 22.29
N THR A 199 7.75 6.45 22.10
CA THR A 199 8.02 5.05 21.73
C THR A 199 8.73 4.90 20.38
N SER A 200 8.60 5.88 19.48
CA SER A 200 9.23 5.86 18.16
C SER A 200 10.76 6.06 18.21
N LYS A 201 11.30 6.61 19.29
CA LYS A 201 12.73 6.88 19.45
C LYS A 201 13.58 5.60 19.28
N GLU A 202 13.25 4.56 20.04
CA GLU A 202 13.98 3.29 20.01
C GLU A 202 13.95 2.66 18.61
N GLN A 203 12.79 2.72 17.93
CA GLN A 203 12.62 2.20 16.58
C GLN A 203 13.50 2.96 15.57
N VAL A 204 13.56 4.29 15.65
CA VAL A 204 14.41 5.13 14.80
C VAL A 204 15.89 4.81 15.01
N GLU A 205 16.33 4.74 16.27
CA GLU A 205 17.72 4.46 16.64
C GLU A 205 18.14 3.04 16.22
N SER A 206 17.25 2.05 16.32
CA SER A 206 17.50 0.69 15.85
C SER A 206 17.75 0.59 14.35
N LEU A 207 17.16 1.50 13.56
CA LEU A 207 17.41 1.62 12.12
C LEU A 207 18.65 2.47 11.79
N GLY A 208 19.36 2.95 12.80
CA GLY A 208 20.56 3.79 12.67
C GLY A 208 20.27 5.25 12.32
N GLY A 209 19.03 5.71 12.50
CA GLY A 209 18.66 7.12 12.46
C GLY A 209 19.02 7.84 13.76
N LYS A 210 19.08 9.16 13.71
CA LYS A 210 19.23 10.02 14.90
C LYS A 210 17.88 10.61 15.24
N PHE A 211 17.33 10.30 16.42
CA PHE A 211 16.07 10.86 16.85
C PHE A 211 16.27 12.30 17.36
N LEU A 212 15.45 13.22 16.86
CA LEU A 212 15.40 14.60 17.33
C LEU A 212 14.21 14.72 18.28
N ILE A 213 14.51 15.12 19.52
CA ILE A 213 13.46 15.40 20.53
C ILE A 213 12.95 16.81 20.28
N VAL A 214 11.63 16.95 20.17
CA VAL A 214 10.97 18.25 20.21
C VAL A 214 10.66 18.54 21.67
N GLU A 215 11.27 19.60 22.21
CA GLU A 215 10.99 20.07 23.57
C GLU A 215 9.51 20.42 23.66
N ASP A 216 8.84 20.06 24.76
CA ASP A 216 7.40 20.24 25.03
C ASP A 216 6.43 19.27 24.30
N SER A 217 6.90 18.21 23.69
CA SER A 217 5.98 17.15 23.24
C SER A 217 5.59 16.25 24.40
N ASP A 218 4.42 16.49 25.01
CA ASP A 218 3.71 15.44 25.75
C ASP A 218 3.54 14.23 24.84
N ASN A 219 3.60 13.02 25.42
CA ASN A 219 3.41 11.80 24.62
C ASN A 219 2.03 11.80 23.97
N LEU A 220 1.97 12.19 22.70
CA LEU A 220 0.74 12.32 21.91
C LEU A 220 0.39 11.01 21.21
N GLU A 221 0.34 9.92 21.97
CA GLU A 221 -0.06 8.60 21.49
C GLU A 221 -1.52 8.30 21.82
N THR A 222 -2.26 7.70 20.87
CA THR A 222 -3.60 7.16 21.10
C THR A 222 -3.50 5.71 21.56
N GLU A 223 -4.55 5.14 22.16
CA GLU A 223 -4.61 3.72 22.54
C GLU A 223 -4.38 2.76 21.35
N GLY A 224 -4.60 3.20 20.12
CA GLY A 224 -4.32 2.45 18.90
C GLY A 224 -2.90 2.66 18.32
N GLY A 225 -1.98 3.34 19.02
CA GLY A 225 -0.61 3.59 18.57
C GLY A 225 -0.48 4.68 17.49
N TYR A 226 -1.52 5.47 17.24
CA TYR A 226 -1.49 6.62 16.33
C TYR A 226 -1.10 7.91 17.09
N ALA A 227 -0.49 8.86 16.34
CA ALA A 227 -0.27 10.19 16.84
C ALA A 227 -1.63 10.92 17.01
N LYS A 228 -1.79 11.63 18.13
CA LYS A 228 -2.87 12.60 18.31
C LYS A 228 -2.61 13.85 17.47
N GLU A 229 -3.65 14.66 17.24
CA GLU A 229 -3.48 15.98 16.63
C GLU A 229 -2.56 16.86 17.46
N VAL A 230 -1.63 17.51 16.80
CA VAL A 230 -0.64 18.40 17.37
C VAL A 230 -1.23 19.79 17.50
N SER A 231 -1.02 20.45 18.63
CA SER A 231 -1.47 21.84 18.84
C SER A 231 -0.81 22.81 17.85
N GLU A 232 -1.46 23.93 17.55
CA GLU A 232 -0.93 24.97 16.66
C GLU A 232 0.41 25.57 17.14
N GLU A 233 0.68 25.52 18.44
CA GLU A 233 1.95 25.98 19.03
C GLU A 233 3.12 25.04 18.72
N LEU A 234 2.87 23.73 18.66
CA LEU A 234 3.86 22.71 18.30
C LEU A 234 4.12 22.61 16.78
N LYS A 235 3.27 23.22 15.96
CA LYS A 235 3.43 23.28 14.50
C LYS A 235 4.35 24.43 14.06
N LYS A 236 4.68 25.36 14.95
CA LYS A 236 5.57 26.50 14.69
C LYS A 236 7.02 26.18 15.06
#